data_5d5a8c37232b4529e378e632542a0980
#
_entry.id   5d5a8c37232b4529e378e632542a0980
#
_cell.length_a   1.000
_cell.length_b   1.000
_cell.length_c   1.000
_cell.angle_alpha   90.00
_cell.angle_beta   90.00
_cell.angle_gamma   90.00
#
_symmetry.space_group_name_H-M   'P 1'
#
loop_
_entity.id
_entity.type
_entity.pdbx_description
1 polymer ?
#
loop_
_entity_poly.entity_id
_entity_poly.type
_entity_poly.pdbx_seq_one_letter_code
_entity_poly.pdbx_strand_id
1 'polypeptide(L)'
;MQLLRLNKIAKKDKTMDLNEVKEKIKDIIAHGFDHQKEMTQWLLVTVFMVGFSVCSSCTKDDSDNTRQQEEYTGVPLVILDTDIGSSTDDLFALQMLHHYQDQGRCKLLGVVVDRQGEDCAAVADMMNTYYGHGNIPIGLERNGLDDPVVFIDYKNVYKHTTATGEPMFRRTVSDYSALPDGWKLYRQLLALQPDHSVSICSIGFVCSLVQLLESQPDQFSPLSGIELVRSKVKCLYLMAGIFTSSDEPDYNFLQGPEFAEILFDLWPQDVSIVFSPMEVGNAIEYRPETVISDIDWTDVHPIKQVYMKYDCDTGQKMWDPMTVIHAVEGDDLFSLSEHGIVTLTSTIATVFTPSATGRHRYQKPGTPEWNDMMLEKIRAYNF
;
A
#
# COMPACT_ATOMS: atom_id res chain seq x y z
N MET A 1 12.30 11.84 16.55
CA MET A 1 13.64 11.26 16.78
C MET A 1 13.93 10.98 18.26
N GLN A 2 13.63 11.86 19.21
CA GLN A 2 13.86 11.58 20.66
C GLN A 2 12.87 10.56 21.26
N LEU A 3 11.60 10.51 20.87
CA LEU A 3 10.62 9.53 21.32
C LEU A 3 10.95 8.08 20.86
N LEU A 4 11.52 7.91 19.69
CA LEU A 4 12.03 6.62 19.20
C LEU A 4 13.22 6.11 20.04
N ARG A 5 14.06 7.02 20.54
CA ARG A 5 15.15 6.66 21.46
C ARG A 5 14.63 6.21 22.83
N LEU A 6 13.57 6.83 23.33
CA LEU A 6 12.95 6.47 24.62
C LEU A 6 12.25 5.11 24.55
N ASN A 7 11.56 4.80 23.46
CA ASN A 7 10.96 3.48 23.26
C ASN A 7 12.00 2.35 23.09
N LYS A 8 13.14 2.63 22.43
CA LYS A 8 14.26 1.67 22.38
C LYS A 8 14.88 1.38 23.75
N ILE A 9 14.94 2.39 24.63
CA ILE A 9 15.47 2.24 26.00
C ILE A 9 14.49 1.41 26.86
N ALA A 10 13.19 1.66 26.76
CA ALA A 10 12.17 0.92 27.51
C ALA A 10 12.00 -0.55 27.07
N LYS A 11 12.25 -0.86 25.78
CA LYS A 11 12.19 -2.25 25.27
C LYS A 11 13.45 -3.09 25.59
N LYS A 12 14.58 -2.45 25.89
CA LYS A 12 15.86 -3.15 26.07
C LYS A 12 16.12 -3.64 27.50
N ASP A 13 15.37 -3.12 28.47
CA ASP A 13 15.63 -3.45 29.89
C ASP A 13 14.32 -3.78 30.64
N LYS A 14 13.94 -5.05 30.60
CA LYS A 14 12.74 -5.58 31.28
C LYS A 14 12.85 -5.59 32.81
N THR A 15 13.93 -5.05 33.41
CA THR A 15 14.24 -5.12 34.83
C THR A 15 14.24 -3.78 35.56
N MET A 16 13.88 -2.67 34.87
CA MET A 16 13.85 -1.34 35.50
C MET A 16 12.65 -1.18 36.45
N ASP A 17 12.94 -0.81 37.72
CA ASP A 17 11.93 -0.47 38.72
C ASP A 17 11.20 0.86 38.35
N LEU A 18 9.93 0.94 38.74
CA LEU A 18 9.05 2.09 38.50
C LEU A 18 9.62 3.41 39.05
N ASN A 19 10.44 3.36 40.09
CA ASN A 19 11.09 4.54 40.68
C ASN A 19 12.27 5.03 39.85
N GLU A 20 13.00 4.13 39.20
CA GLU A 20 14.12 4.46 38.30
C GLU A 20 13.62 5.10 36.99
N VAL A 21 12.46 4.67 36.50
CA VAL A 21 11.77 5.32 35.38
C VAL A 21 11.32 6.73 35.74
N LYS A 22 10.79 6.92 36.96
CA LYS A 22 10.35 8.24 37.43
C LYS A 22 11.48 9.25 37.57
N GLU A 23 12.64 8.81 38.05
CA GLU A 23 13.81 9.71 38.18
C GLU A 23 14.41 10.07 36.83
N LYS A 24 14.49 9.14 35.88
CA LYS A 24 14.91 9.45 34.49
C LYS A 24 13.94 10.42 33.77
N ILE A 25 12.65 10.31 34.04
CA ILE A 25 11.64 11.25 33.52
C ILE A 25 11.82 12.65 34.13
N LYS A 26 12.11 12.74 35.42
CA LYS A 26 12.38 14.06 36.07
C LYS A 26 13.62 14.74 35.51
N ASP A 27 14.69 14.00 35.24
CA ASP A 27 15.91 14.52 34.64
C ASP A 27 15.69 15.05 33.21
N ILE A 28 14.86 14.37 32.43
CA ILE A 28 14.48 14.81 31.06
C ILE A 28 13.64 16.09 31.11
N ILE A 29 12.73 16.18 32.07
CA ILE A 29 11.88 17.39 32.25
C ILE A 29 12.71 18.59 32.75
N ALA A 30 13.73 18.37 33.59
CA ALA A 30 14.56 19.41 34.15
C ALA A 30 15.54 20.05 33.12
N HIS A 31 15.85 19.36 32.03
CA HIS A 31 16.91 19.76 31.10
C HIS A 31 16.44 19.96 29.64
N GLY A 32 15.12 19.96 29.32
CA GLY A 32 14.69 19.87 27.93
C GLY A 32 13.41 20.54 27.43
N PHE A 33 12.63 21.28 28.23
CA PHE A 33 11.37 21.86 27.71
C PHE A 33 11.21 23.34 28.06
N ASP A 34 11.25 24.16 27.03
CA ASP A 34 10.92 25.60 27.09
C ASP A 34 9.61 25.86 26.27
N HIS A 35 8.48 25.26 26.67
CA HIS A 35 7.16 25.67 26.18
C HIS A 35 6.00 25.19 27.07
N GLN A 36 5.33 26.18 27.70
CA GLN A 36 4.20 26.03 28.64
C GLN A 36 2.94 25.34 28.04
N LYS A 37 2.82 25.24 26.75
CA LYS A 37 1.68 24.58 26.04
C LYS A 37 1.74 23.05 26.00
N GLU A 38 2.91 22.48 25.99
CA GLU A 38 3.07 21.01 25.95
C GLU A 38 2.86 20.36 27.32
N MET A 39 3.15 21.09 28.41
CA MET A 39 2.95 20.61 29.77
C MET A 39 1.49 20.33 30.13
N THR A 40 0.54 21.07 29.54
CA THR A 40 -0.89 20.89 29.83
C THR A 40 -1.46 19.62 29.19
N GLN A 41 -0.96 19.21 28.05
CA GLN A 41 -1.36 17.96 27.40
C GLN A 41 -0.82 16.72 28.16
N TRP A 42 0.38 16.80 28.73
CA TRP A 42 0.97 15.70 29.51
C TRP A 42 0.28 15.48 30.86
N LEU A 43 -0.21 16.54 31.51
CA LEU A 43 -0.97 16.39 32.76
C LEU A 43 -2.31 15.67 32.55
N LEU A 44 -2.97 15.88 31.41
CA LEU A 44 -4.22 15.18 31.05
C LEU A 44 -4.02 13.69 30.80
N VAL A 45 -2.92 13.30 30.16
CA VAL A 45 -2.59 11.88 29.91
C VAL A 45 -2.25 11.13 31.21
N THR A 46 -1.55 11.80 32.15
CA THR A 46 -1.17 11.15 33.43
C THR A 46 -2.38 10.96 34.37
N VAL A 47 -3.35 11.88 34.34
CA VAL A 47 -4.59 11.77 35.12
C VAL A 47 -5.50 10.68 34.58
N PHE A 48 -5.49 10.41 33.26
CA PHE A 48 -6.28 9.33 32.67
C PHE A 48 -5.73 7.94 32.99
N MET A 49 -4.43 7.77 33.17
CA MET A 49 -3.83 6.46 33.52
C MET A 49 -3.96 6.06 35.00
N VAL A 50 -4.17 7.02 35.91
CA VAL A 50 -4.34 6.75 37.34
C VAL A 50 -5.81 6.51 37.72
N GLY A 51 -6.77 6.91 36.87
CA GLY A 51 -8.21 6.80 37.12
C GLY A 51 -8.83 5.40 36.86
N PHE A 52 -8.11 4.45 36.28
CA PHE A 52 -8.67 3.15 35.87
C PHE A 52 -8.36 1.98 36.81
N SER A 53 -7.86 2.23 38.03
CA SER A 53 -7.42 1.17 38.94
C SER A 53 -8.32 0.92 40.15
N VAL A 54 -9.54 1.42 40.19
CA VAL A 54 -10.49 1.09 41.27
C VAL A 54 -11.89 0.89 40.69
N CYS A 55 -12.20 -0.27 40.18
CA CYS A 55 -13.48 -0.92 40.26
C CYS A 55 -13.37 -2.40 39.80
N SER A 56 -13.01 -3.27 40.73
CA SER A 56 -13.06 -4.71 40.50
C SER A 56 -13.96 -5.32 41.58
N SER A 57 -15.23 -5.46 41.25
CA SER A 57 -16.07 -6.53 41.79
C SER A 57 -17.39 -6.56 41.00
N CYS A 58 -17.44 -7.36 39.95
CA CYS A 58 -18.67 -7.96 39.45
C CYS A 58 -18.36 -9.34 38.89
N THR A 59 -19.08 -10.27 39.45
CA THR A 59 -19.23 -11.70 39.25
C THR A 59 -18.94 -12.21 37.82
N LYS A 60 -18.24 -13.33 37.78
CA LYS A 60 -18.09 -14.22 36.62
C LYS A 60 -19.46 -14.70 36.18
N ASP A 61 -19.78 -14.40 34.91
CA ASP A 61 -20.60 -15.24 34.07
C ASP A 61 -19.76 -15.59 32.84
N ASP A 62 -19.31 -16.83 32.81
CA ASP A 62 -18.66 -17.46 31.66
C ASP A 62 -19.75 -17.71 30.59
N SER A 63 -20.04 -16.71 29.78
CA SER A 63 -20.65 -16.91 28.49
C SER A 63 -19.57 -16.60 27.45
N ASP A 64 -19.10 -17.67 26.84
CA ASP A 64 -18.21 -17.72 25.68
C ASP A 64 -18.87 -16.95 24.52
N ASN A 65 -18.65 -15.63 24.50
CA ASN A 65 -19.19 -14.76 23.46
C ASN A 65 -18.08 -14.59 22.39
N THR A 66 -17.76 -15.69 21.71
CA THR A 66 -17.13 -15.64 20.41
C THR A 66 -18.10 -14.90 19.48
N ARG A 67 -18.01 -13.57 19.41
CA ARG A 67 -18.55 -12.82 18.28
C ARG A 67 -17.92 -13.43 17.04
N GLN A 68 -18.66 -14.27 16.32
CA GLN A 68 -18.35 -14.59 14.94
C GLN A 68 -18.33 -13.25 14.21
N GLN A 69 -17.15 -12.78 13.82
CA GLN A 69 -17.04 -11.65 12.93
C GLN A 69 -17.74 -12.06 11.64
N GLU A 70 -18.82 -11.36 11.29
CA GLU A 70 -19.48 -11.56 10.00
C GLU A 70 -18.48 -11.23 8.90
N GLU A 71 -18.11 -12.23 8.12
CA GLU A 71 -17.20 -12.06 7.01
C GLU A 71 -17.88 -11.20 5.93
N TYR A 72 -17.19 -10.15 5.44
CA TYR A 72 -17.67 -9.35 4.33
C TYR A 72 -17.75 -10.20 3.06
N THR A 73 -18.97 -10.35 2.51
CA THR A 73 -19.26 -11.19 1.33
C THR A 73 -19.58 -10.37 0.08
N GLY A 74 -19.40 -9.06 0.12
CA GLY A 74 -19.58 -8.17 -1.04
C GLY A 74 -18.41 -8.28 -2.03
N VAL A 75 -18.52 -7.51 -3.12
CA VAL A 75 -17.40 -7.40 -4.08
C VAL A 75 -16.17 -6.80 -3.38
N PRO A 76 -14.94 -7.19 -3.77
CA PRO A 76 -13.71 -6.66 -3.19
C PRO A 76 -13.70 -5.13 -3.18
N LEU A 77 -13.42 -4.54 -2.01
CA LEU A 77 -13.19 -3.11 -1.84
C LEU A 77 -11.69 -2.87 -1.90
N VAL A 78 -11.21 -2.17 -2.92
CA VAL A 78 -9.78 -2.07 -3.22
C VAL A 78 -9.29 -0.64 -3.03
N ILE A 79 -8.15 -0.47 -2.37
CA ILE A 79 -7.32 0.73 -2.42
C ILE A 79 -6.06 0.35 -3.19
N LEU A 80 -5.74 1.08 -4.24
CA LEU A 80 -4.48 0.94 -4.96
C LEU A 80 -3.45 1.90 -4.38
N ASP A 81 -2.26 1.40 -4.08
CA ASP A 81 -1.09 2.16 -3.69
C ASP A 81 0.00 1.87 -4.73
N THR A 82 0.51 2.90 -5.42
CA THR A 82 1.26 2.80 -6.68
C THR A 82 2.35 3.86 -6.77
N ASP A 83 3.51 3.51 -7.28
CA ASP A 83 4.59 4.45 -7.63
C ASP A 83 4.54 4.87 -9.11
N ILE A 84 3.34 4.94 -9.67
CA ILE A 84 3.02 5.29 -11.06
C ILE A 84 3.87 6.45 -11.59
N GLY A 85 4.40 6.32 -12.80
CA GLY A 85 5.25 7.34 -13.46
C GLY A 85 6.60 6.82 -13.92
N SER A 86 6.96 5.57 -13.58
CA SER A 86 8.27 4.98 -13.85
C SER A 86 8.21 3.66 -14.62
N SER A 87 7.46 2.70 -14.15
CA SER A 87 7.23 1.42 -14.80
C SER A 87 5.85 1.39 -15.44
N THR A 88 5.68 0.73 -16.58
CA THR A 88 4.38 0.79 -17.29
C THR A 88 3.35 -0.19 -16.76
N ASP A 89 3.74 -1.15 -15.94
CA ASP A 89 2.82 -2.14 -15.34
C ASP A 89 1.86 -1.53 -14.31
N ASP A 90 2.23 -0.43 -13.64
CA ASP A 90 1.29 0.40 -12.87
C ASP A 90 0.07 0.82 -13.70
N LEU A 91 0.31 1.24 -14.96
CA LEU A 91 -0.77 1.66 -15.85
C LEU A 91 -1.71 0.51 -16.17
N PHE A 92 -1.17 -0.70 -16.40
CA PHE A 92 -1.98 -1.89 -16.63
C PHE A 92 -2.74 -2.32 -15.37
N ALA A 93 -2.11 -2.24 -14.19
CA ALA A 93 -2.76 -2.53 -12.93
C ALA A 93 -3.95 -1.61 -12.66
N LEU A 94 -3.78 -0.30 -12.85
CA LEU A 94 -4.87 0.68 -12.70
C LEU A 94 -5.95 0.52 -13.77
N GLN A 95 -5.57 0.27 -15.04
CA GLN A 95 -6.51 -0.06 -16.13
C GLN A 95 -7.39 -1.26 -15.75
N MET A 96 -6.78 -2.35 -15.27
CA MET A 96 -7.52 -3.55 -14.88
C MET A 96 -8.52 -3.27 -13.76
N LEU A 97 -8.14 -2.49 -12.76
CA LEU A 97 -9.06 -2.10 -11.68
C LEU A 97 -10.27 -1.31 -12.19
N HIS A 98 -10.07 -0.40 -13.16
CA HIS A 98 -11.18 0.31 -13.79
C HIS A 98 -12.13 -0.65 -14.51
N HIS A 99 -11.59 -1.57 -15.31
CA HIS A 99 -12.41 -2.57 -16.00
C HIS A 99 -13.11 -3.54 -15.04
N TYR A 100 -12.44 -3.99 -13.99
CA TYR A 100 -13.08 -4.80 -12.95
C TYR A 100 -14.22 -4.04 -12.27
N GLN A 101 -14.05 -2.75 -12.02
CA GLN A 101 -15.11 -1.90 -11.46
C GLN A 101 -16.29 -1.76 -12.42
N ASP A 102 -16.07 -1.51 -13.71
CA ASP A 102 -17.11 -1.43 -14.74
C ASP A 102 -17.89 -2.75 -14.87
N GLN A 103 -17.21 -3.88 -14.67
CA GLN A 103 -17.82 -5.21 -14.64
C GLN A 103 -18.52 -5.54 -13.32
N GLY A 104 -18.47 -4.66 -12.31
CA GLY A 104 -19.01 -4.90 -10.98
C GLY A 104 -18.26 -5.97 -10.19
N ARG A 105 -17.00 -6.25 -10.53
CA ARG A 105 -16.17 -7.29 -9.90
C ARG A 105 -15.35 -6.76 -8.72
N CYS A 106 -15.13 -5.45 -8.62
CA CYS A 106 -14.56 -4.77 -7.46
C CYS A 106 -15.12 -3.36 -7.32
N LYS A 107 -14.77 -2.68 -6.24
CA LYS A 107 -14.95 -1.24 -6.06
C LYS A 107 -13.60 -0.62 -5.73
N LEU A 108 -13.06 0.19 -6.63
CA LEU A 108 -11.86 0.99 -6.38
C LEU A 108 -12.22 2.19 -5.52
N LEU A 109 -11.78 2.17 -4.27
CA LEU A 109 -12.09 3.20 -3.27
C LEU A 109 -11.26 4.46 -3.45
N GLY A 110 -10.01 4.32 -3.89
CA GLY A 110 -9.06 5.40 -4.08
C GLY A 110 -7.71 4.92 -4.60
N VAL A 111 -6.91 5.86 -5.07
CA VAL A 111 -5.53 5.64 -5.53
C VAL A 111 -4.59 6.45 -4.64
N VAL A 112 -3.67 5.79 -3.99
CA VAL A 112 -2.57 6.42 -3.25
C VAL A 112 -1.34 6.39 -4.14
N VAL A 113 -0.85 7.57 -4.52
CA VAL A 113 0.39 7.70 -5.28
C VAL A 113 1.54 7.75 -4.30
N ASP A 114 2.25 6.63 -4.16
CA ASP A 114 3.31 6.43 -3.18
C ASP A 114 4.69 6.86 -3.70
N ARG A 115 4.69 7.85 -4.56
CA ARG A 115 5.85 8.52 -5.13
C ARG A 115 5.65 10.02 -5.06
N GLN A 116 6.69 10.74 -4.63
CA GLN A 116 6.64 12.20 -4.59
C GLN A 116 6.49 12.79 -6.00
N GLY A 117 5.70 13.84 -6.10
CA GLY A 117 5.55 14.62 -7.32
C GLY A 117 4.11 14.69 -7.84
N GLU A 118 3.67 15.91 -8.06
CA GLU A 118 2.32 16.19 -8.57
C GLU A 118 2.09 15.61 -9.98
N ASP A 119 3.15 15.46 -10.78
CA ASP A 119 3.08 14.86 -12.13
C ASP A 119 2.64 13.39 -12.05
N CYS A 120 3.06 12.63 -11.04
CA CYS A 120 2.61 11.24 -10.84
C CYS A 120 1.13 11.18 -10.48
N ALA A 121 0.65 12.06 -9.60
CA ALA A 121 -0.77 12.18 -9.29
C ALA A 121 -1.59 12.62 -10.52
N ALA A 122 -1.02 13.45 -11.39
CA ALA A 122 -1.67 13.85 -12.63
C ALA A 122 -1.79 12.70 -13.65
N VAL A 123 -0.85 11.75 -13.64
CA VAL A 123 -0.98 10.51 -14.43
C VAL A 123 -2.11 9.63 -13.87
N ALA A 124 -2.19 9.47 -12.55
CA ALA A 124 -3.29 8.72 -11.94
C ALA A 124 -4.66 9.35 -12.23
N ASP A 125 -4.80 10.69 -12.14
CA ASP A 125 -6.03 11.42 -12.50
C ASP A 125 -6.36 11.27 -13.99
N MET A 126 -5.36 11.35 -14.87
CA MET A 126 -5.52 11.10 -16.29
C MET A 126 -6.09 9.69 -16.54
N MET A 127 -5.53 8.67 -15.92
CA MET A 127 -6.01 7.30 -16.05
C MET A 127 -7.45 7.16 -15.53
N ASN A 128 -7.71 7.63 -14.30
CA ASN A 128 -9.05 7.62 -13.73
C ASN A 128 -10.06 8.32 -14.67
N THR A 129 -9.72 9.48 -15.19
CA THR A 129 -10.60 10.26 -16.07
C THR A 129 -10.81 9.59 -17.42
N TYR A 130 -9.75 8.99 -17.99
CA TYR A 130 -9.82 8.29 -19.27
C TYR A 130 -10.81 7.12 -19.23
N TYR A 131 -10.79 6.35 -18.15
CA TYR A 131 -11.72 5.23 -17.92
C TYR A 131 -13.09 5.66 -17.34
N GLY A 132 -13.39 6.95 -17.28
CA GLY A 132 -14.69 7.47 -16.85
C GLY A 132 -14.87 7.58 -15.32
N HIS A 133 -13.81 7.39 -14.54
CA HIS A 133 -13.82 7.36 -13.08
C HIS A 133 -13.05 8.53 -12.45
N GLY A 134 -13.05 9.70 -13.06
CA GLY A 134 -12.33 10.88 -12.57
C GLY A 134 -12.75 11.38 -11.16
N ASN A 135 -13.78 10.79 -10.57
CA ASN A 135 -14.21 11.04 -9.19
C ASN A 135 -13.53 10.14 -8.15
N ILE A 136 -12.73 9.16 -8.56
CA ILE A 136 -11.96 8.34 -7.61
C ILE A 136 -10.93 9.23 -6.92
N PRO A 137 -10.93 9.28 -5.56
CA PRO A 137 -10.03 10.15 -4.83
C PRO A 137 -8.56 9.69 -4.97
N ILE A 138 -7.67 10.67 -5.01
CA ILE A 138 -6.22 10.48 -5.11
C ILE A 138 -5.56 11.08 -3.87
N GLY A 139 -4.65 10.32 -3.27
CA GLY A 139 -3.72 10.80 -2.24
C GLY A 139 -2.31 10.84 -2.79
N LEU A 140 -1.49 11.75 -2.31
CA LEU A 140 -0.13 11.95 -2.80
C LEU A 140 0.88 11.83 -1.66
N GLU A 141 1.92 11.00 -1.87
CA GLU A 141 3.05 10.94 -0.96
C GLU A 141 3.88 12.23 -1.03
N ARG A 142 4.23 12.80 0.15
CA ARG A 142 5.02 14.03 0.25
C ARG A 142 6.24 13.93 1.16
N ASN A 143 6.27 12.92 2.03
CA ASN A 143 7.32 12.75 3.04
C ASN A 143 7.97 11.37 2.97
N GLY A 144 7.86 10.70 1.84
CA GLY A 144 8.47 9.41 1.56
C GLY A 144 9.83 9.55 0.90
N LEU A 145 10.02 8.80 -0.17
CA LEU A 145 11.30 8.78 -0.89
C LEU A 145 11.49 10.03 -1.74
N ASP A 146 12.70 10.58 -1.68
CA ASP A 146 13.18 11.58 -2.65
C ASP A 146 13.48 10.85 -3.96
N ASP A 147 12.95 11.35 -5.05
CA ASP A 147 13.12 10.95 -6.46
C ASP A 147 13.82 9.59 -6.70
N PRO A 148 13.12 8.47 -6.52
CA PRO A 148 13.70 7.14 -6.67
C PRO A 148 14.17 6.89 -8.10
N VAL A 149 15.05 5.92 -8.30
CA VAL A 149 15.51 5.51 -9.63
C VAL A 149 14.33 5.11 -10.50
N VAL A 150 14.29 5.65 -11.71
CA VAL A 150 13.22 5.39 -12.68
C VAL A 150 13.76 4.60 -13.88
N PHE A 151 12.96 3.67 -14.38
CA PHE A 151 13.28 2.91 -15.59
C PHE A 151 12.84 3.67 -16.84
N ILE A 152 11.60 4.15 -16.85
CA ILE A 152 10.98 4.89 -17.95
C ILE A 152 10.22 6.07 -17.34
N ASP A 153 10.73 7.30 -17.53
CA ASP A 153 10.07 8.48 -16.98
C ASP A 153 8.94 8.97 -17.91
N TYR A 154 7.72 8.46 -17.67
CA TYR A 154 6.53 8.87 -18.45
C TYR A 154 5.60 9.83 -17.69
N LYS A 155 6.01 10.34 -16.53
CA LYS A 155 5.15 11.24 -15.71
C LYS A 155 4.66 12.51 -16.41
N ASN A 156 5.18 12.83 -17.58
CA ASN A 156 4.70 13.94 -18.43
C ASN A 156 3.69 13.54 -19.50
N VAL A 157 3.27 12.27 -19.60
CA VAL A 157 2.33 11.79 -20.62
C VAL A 157 1.00 12.54 -20.60
N TYR A 158 0.53 12.96 -19.42
CA TYR A 158 -0.70 13.73 -19.29
C TYR A 158 -0.65 15.13 -19.95
N LYS A 159 0.57 15.64 -20.26
CA LYS A 159 0.79 16.93 -20.94
C LYS A 159 0.75 16.81 -22.47
N HIS A 160 0.59 15.59 -23.01
CA HIS A 160 0.53 15.41 -24.45
C HIS A 160 -0.63 16.18 -25.07
N THR A 161 -0.38 16.70 -26.28
CA THR A 161 -1.36 17.46 -27.05
C THR A 161 -1.64 16.77 -28.39
N THR A 162 -2.82 17.04 -28.92
CA THR A 162 -3.19 16.65 -30.28
C THR A 162 -2.40 17.47 -31.32
N ALA A 163 -2.51 17.14 -32.60
CA ALA A 163 -1.89 17.89 -33.68
C ALA A 163 -2.37 19.37 -33.77
N THR A 164 -3.52 19.67 -33.16
CA THR A 164 -4.08 21.04 -33.08
C THR A 164 -3.66 21.79 -31.82
N GLY A 165 -2.87 21.16 -30.96
CA GLY A 165 -2.37 21.76 -29.71
C GLY A 165 -3.32 21.64 -28.51
N GLU A 166 -4.48 21.01 -28.67
CA GLU A 166 -5.40 20.76 -27.56
C GLU A 166 -4.89 19.63 -26.66
N PRO A 167 -5.15 19.65 -25.33
CA PRO A 167 -4.80 18.55 -24.44
C PRO A 167 -5.34 17.22 -24.97
N MET A 168 -4.47 16.22 -25.04
CA MET A 168 -4.85 14.87 -25.51
C MET A 168 -5.69 14.14 -24.46
N PHE A 169 -5.39 14.35 -23.20
CA PHE A 169 -6.07 13.69 -22.08
C PHE A 169 -6.74 14.71 -21.16
N ARG A 170 -7.96 14.37 -20.72
CA ARG A 170 -8.68 15.12 -19.71
C ARG A 170 -8.23 14.70 -18.33
N ARG A 171 -8.42 15.61 -17.36
CA ARG A 171 -8.17 15.42 -15.94
C ARG A 171 -9.24 16.18 -15.16
N THR A 172 -9.55 15.72 -13.96
CA THR A 172 -10.58 16.34 -13.11
C THR A 172 -9.99 17.18 -11.99
N VAL A 173 -8.77 16.88 -11.55
CA VAL A 173 -8.08 17.64 -10.51
C VAL A 173 -7.47 18.91 -11.11
N SER A 174 -7.83 20.05 -10.55
CA SER A 174 -7.33 21.37 -10.98
C SER A 174 -6.07 21.81 -10.23
N ASP A 175 -5.87 21.31 -9.02
CA ASP A 175 -4.75 21.65 -8.13
C ASP A 175 -4.26 20.41 -7.38
N TYR A 176 -3.16 19.82 -7.83
CA TYR A 176 -2.58 18.64 -7.22
C TYR A 176 -1.89 18.92 -5.89
N SER A 177 -1.50 20.18 -5.64
CA SER A 177 -0.94 20.58 -4.33
C SER A 177 -1.95 20.48 -3.20
N ALA A 178 -3.24 20.58 -3.53
CA ALA A 178 -4.36 20.48 -2.59
C ALA A 178 -4.79 19.04 -2.29
N LEU A 179 -4.24 18.03 -2.99
CA LEU A 179 -4.53 16.63 -2.69
C LEU A 179 -4.15 16.28 -1.24
N PRO A 180 -4.91 15.40 -0.59
CA PRO A 180 -4.52 14.90 0.73
C PRO A 180 -3.21 14.12 0.66
N ASP A 181 -2.47 14.09 1.77
CA ASP A 181 -1.37 13.15 1.91
C ASP A 181 -1.89 11.70 1.77
N GLY A 182 -1.09 10.80 1.19
CA GLY A 182 -1.49 9.43 0.92
C GLY A 182 -2.03 8.71 2.16
N TRP A 183 -1.32 8.82 3.30
CA TRP A 183 -1.75 8.23 4.56
C TRP A 183 -3.07 8.80 5.11
N LYS A 184 -3.36 10.09 4.85
CA LYS A 184 -4.64 10.70 5.24
C LYS A 184 -5.78 10.17 4.40
N LEU A 185 -5.56 9.97 3.10
CA LEU A 185 -6.53 9.34 2.22
C LEU A 185 -6.83 7.91 2.68
N TYR A 186 -5.81 7.12 3.02
CA TYR A 186 -6.01 5.79 3.60
C TYR A 186 -6.93 5.83 4.82
N ARG A 187 -6.67 6.71 5.78
CA ARG A 187 -7.49 6.85 6.99
C ARG A 187 -8.94 7.18 6.66
N GLN A 188 -9.14 8.14 5.75
CA GLN A 188 -10.47 8.57 5.30
C GLN A 188 -11.24 7.42 4.65
N LEU A 189 -10.60 6.68 3.76
CA LEU A 189 -11.24 5.58 3.04
C LEU A 189 -11.55 4.40 3.96
N LEU A 190 -10.58 3.97 4.77
CA LEU A 190 -10.74 2.84 5.69
C LEU A 190 -11.83 3.08 6.73
N ALA A 191 -11.89 4.28 7.31
CA ALA A 191 -12.87 4.62 8.34
C ALA A 191 -14.34 4.43 7.88
N LEU A 192 -14.59 4.56 6.58
CA LEU A 192 -15.92 4.46 5.98
C LEU A 192 -16.35 3.03 5.63
N GLN A 193 -15.44 2.05 5.70
CA GLN A 193 -15.73 0.69 5.25
C GLN A 193 -16.15 -0.23 6.41
N PRO A 194 -16.85 -1.33 6.10
CA PRO A 194 -17.08 -2.41 7.05
C PRO A 194 -15.75 -2.99 7.57
N ASP A 195 -15.79 -3.63 8.74
CA ASP A 195 -14.61 -4.29 9.29
C ASP A 195 -14.18 -5.46 8.39
N HIS A 196 -12.86 -5.66 8.27
CA HIS A 196 -12.22 -6.72 7.49
C HIS A 196 -12.71 -6.84 6.04
N SER A 197 -12.98 -5.69 5.39
CA SER A 197 -13.55 -5.67 4.04
C SER A 197 -12.61 -5.12 2.97
N VAL A 198 -11.57 -4.37 3.35
CA VAL A 198 -10.72 -3.67 2.39
C VAL A 198 -9.49 -4.51 2.04
N SER A 199 -9.27 -4.71 0.74
CA SER A 199 -8.02 -5.18 0.18
C SER A 199 -7.16 -3.99 -0.21
N ILE A 200 -5.94 -3.92 0.31
CA ILE A 200 -4.94 -2.94 -0.14
C ILE A 200 -4.06 -3.64 -1.18
N CYS A 201 -3.98 -3.10 -2.39
CA CYS A 201 -3.00 -3.48 -3.40
C CYS A 201 -1.86 -2.45 -3.35
N SER A 202 -0.76 -2.78 -2.70
CA SER A 202 0.43 -1.93 -2.67
C SER A 202 1.42 -2.48 -3.70
N ILE A 203 1.66 -1.69 -4.74
CA ILE A 203 2.52 -2.02 -5.88
C ILE A 203 3.69 -1.04 -6.02
N GLY A 204 3.87 -0.14 -5.04
CA GLY A 204 4.93 0.85 -4.95
C GLY A 204 5.79 0.71 -3.68
N PHE A 205 6.20 1.83 -3.08
CA PHE A 205 7.28 1.91 -2.08
C PHE A 205 6.85 1.76 -0.63
N VAL A 206 5.63 1.54 -0.31
CA VAL A 206 5.05 1.38 1.03
C VAL A 206 5.17 2.59 1.98
N CYS A 207 5.63 3.75 1.50
CA CYS A 207 5.85 4.93 2.34
C CYS A 207 4.56 5.45 2.96
N SER A 208 3.52 5.66 2.16
CA SER A 208 2.20 6.10 2.62
C SER A 208 1.54 5.07 3.54
N LEU A 209 1.79 3.78 3.30
CA LEU A 209 1.29 2.70 4.14
C LEU A 209 1.95 2.71 5.52
N VAL A 210 3.26 2.92 5.58
CA VAL A 210 4.00 3.09 6.85
C VAL A 210 3.51 4.32 7.61
N GLN A 211 3.34 5.45 6.93
CA GLN A 211 2.80 6.66 7.56
C GLN A 211 1.38 6.46 8.09
N LEU A 212 0.55 5.66 7.39
CA LEU A 212 -0.74 5.22 7.91
C LEU A 212 -0.57 4.46 9.23
N LEU A 213 0.33 3.46 9.30
CA LEU A 213 0.55 2.67 10.52
C LEU A 213 1.03 3.52 11.70
N GLU A 214 1.88 4.53 11.45
CA GLU A 214 2.37 5.46 12.47
C GLU A 214 1.35 6.53 12.87
N SER A 215 0.25 6.68 12.11
CA SER A 215 -0.72 7.76 12.32
C SER A 215 -1.49 7.63 13.64
N GLN A 216 -1.80 8.77 14.22
CA GLN A 216 -2.58 8.89 15.44
C GLN A 216 -4.08 9.07 15.11
N PRO A 217 -4.98 8.87 16.10
CA PRO A 217 -6.39 9.22 15.98
C PRO A 217 -6.59 10.63 15.42
N ASP A 218 -7.58 10.80 14.54
CA ASP A 218 -7.90 12.06 13.87
C ASP A 218 -9.41 12.23 13.66
N GLN A 219 -9.80 13.21 12.85
CA GLN A 219 -11.21 13.49 12.55
C GLN A 219 -11.93 12.38 11.78
N PHE A 220 -11.20 11.49 11.11
CA PHE A 220 -11.80 10.40 10.34
C PHE A 220 -12.02 9.17 11.20
N SER A 221 -11.12 8.90 12.16
CA SER A 221 -11.21 7.74 13.04
C SER A 221 -10.57 7.99 14.40
N PRO A 222 -11.24 7.55 15.50
CA PRO A 222 -10.65 7.56 16.83
C PRO A 222 -9.58 6.49 17.03
N LEU A 223 -9.36 5.59 16.05
CA LEU A 223 -8.37 4.53 16.09
C LEU A 223 -7.00 5.05 15.62
N SER A 224 -5.93 4.55 16.22
CA SER A 224 -4.59 4.69 15.66
C SER A 224 -4.52 4.01 14.29
N GLY A 225 -3.48 4.30 13.49
CA GLY A 225 -3.33 3.68 12.18
C GLY A 225 -3.27 2.16 12.24
N ILE A 226 -2.51 1.60 13.20
CA ILE A 226 -2.42 0.15 13.40
C ILE A 226 -3.78 -0.46 13.77
N GLU A 227 -4.53 0.18 14.66
CA GLU A 227 -5.87 -0.29 15.05
C GLU A 227 -6.87 -0.18 13.90
N LEU A 228 -6.76 0.88 13.08
CA LEU A 228 -7.62 1.08 11.92
C LEU A 228 -7.33 0.02 10.84
N VAL A 229 -6.07 -0.26 10.53
CA VAL A 229 -5.66 -1.34 9.63
C VAL A 229 -6.19 -2.68 10.15
N ARG A 230 -5.96 -2.99 11.43
CA ARG A 230 -6.46 -4.23 12.04
C ARG A 230 -7.97 -4.39 11.94
N SER A 231 -8.72 -3.30 12.12
CA SER A 231 -10.18 -3.32 12.07
C SER A 231 -10.71 -3.45 10.64
N LYS A 232 -10.12 -2.75 9.67
CA LYS A 232 -10.74 -2.54 8.35
C LYS A 232 -10.15 -3.37 7.23
N VAL A 233 -8.85 -3.69 7.32
CA VAL A 233 -8.15 -4.37 6.24
C VAL A 233 -8.40 -5.88 6.33
N LYS A 234 -8.84 -6.47 5.22
CA LYS A 234 -8.98 -7.91 5.02
C LYS A 234 -7.63 -8.53 4.69
N CYS A 235 -6.90 -7.92 3.75
CA CYS A 235 -5.61 -8.40 3.26
C CYS A 235 -4.80 -7.26 2.64
N LEU A 236 -3.51 -7.29 2.84
CA LEU A 236 -2.53 -6.54 2.05
C LEU A 236 -2.02 -7.47 0.94
N TYR A 237 -2.28 -7.10 -0.32
CA TYR A 237 -1.65 -7.68 -1.49
C TYR A 237 -0.48 -6.80 -1.86
N LEU A 238 0.72 -7.34 -1.82
CA LEU A 238 1.96 -6.56 -1.86
C LEU A 238 2.86 -7.05 -3.00
N MET A 239 3.09 -6.18 -3.99
CA MET A 239 4.14 -6.43 -4.99
C MET A 239 5.49 -6.16 -4.35
N ALA A 240 6.07 -7.20 -3.78
CA ALA A 240 7.39 -7.16 -3.15
C ALA A 240 7.93 -8.56 -2.91
N GLY A 241 9.23 -8.61 -2.71
CA GLY A 241 9.96 -9.81 -2.32
C GLY A 241 10.50 -10.62 -3.48
N ILE A 242 11.52 -11.41 -3.15
CA ILE A 242 12.10 -12.47 -3.98
C ILE A 242 12.21 -13.70 -3.09
N PHE A 243 11.47 -14.77 -3.39
CA PHE A 243 11.45 -15.99 -2.57
C PHE A 243 12.26 -17.15 -3.19
N THR A 244 12.78 -16.97 -4.40
CA THR A 244 13.70 -17.90 -5.08
C THR A 244 15.18 -17.62 -4.76
N SER A 245 15.48 -16.46 -4.16
CA SER A 245 16.81 -16.07 -3.66
C SER A 245 16.67 -15.49 -2.25
N SER A 246 17.58 -15.81 -1.35
CA SER A 246 17.59 -15.28 0.03
C SER A 246 18.45 -14.02 0.20
N ASP A 247 19.16 -13.62 -0.84
CA ASP A 247 20.24 -12.63 -0.72
C ASP A 247 19.96 -11.33 -1.50
N GLU A 248 18.90 -11.33 -2.32
CA GLU A 248 18.57 -10.21 -3.19
C GLU A 248 17.29 -9.51 -2.70
N PRO A 249 17.33 -8.21 -2.40
CA PRO A 249 16.13 -7.42 -2.15
C PRO A 249 15.39 -7.14 -3.46
N ASP A 250 14.08 -7.04 -3.41
CA ASP A 250 13.30 -6.54 -4.53
C ASP A 250 13.46 -5.01 -4.68
N TYR A 251 13.03 -4.49 -5.83
CA TYR A 251 13.18 -3.08 -6.15
C TYR A 251 12.42 -2.16 -5.18
N ASN A 252 11.16 -2.48 -4.86
CA ASN A 252 10.31 -1.61 -4.06
C ASN A 252 10.85 -1.42 -2.64
N PHE A 253 11.29 -2.50 -2.01
CA PHE A 253 11.92 -2.43 -0.69
C PHE A 253 13.32 -1.79 -0.73
N LEU A 254 14.06 -2.01 -1.83
CA LEU A 254 15.41 -1.45 -1.97
C LEU A 254 15.40 0.08 -2.09
N GLN A 255 14.34 0.68 -2.67
CA GLN A 255 14.23 2.14 -2.76
C GLN A 255 13.99 2.78 -1.39
N GLY A 256 13.28 2.13 -0.48
CA GLY A 256 12.98 2.63 0.86
C GLY A 256 13.17 1.58 1.95
N PRO A 257 14.41 1.15 2.21
CA PRO A 257 14.69 0.07 3.15
C PRO A 257 14.17 0.36 4.57
N GLU A 258 14.22 1.60 5.02
CA GLU A 258 13.68 2.02 6.30
C GLU A 258 12.15 1.87 6.38
N PHE A 259 11.43 2.15 5.29
CA PHE A 259 9.98 1.96 5.24
C PHE A 259 9.63 0.47 5.22
N ALA A 260 10.38 -0.34 4.49
CA ALA A 260 10.19 -1.78 4.51
C ALA A 260 10.38 -2.37 5.93
N GLU A 261 11.45 -2.00 6.64
CA GLU A 261 11.68 -2.43 8.03
C GLU A 261 10.52 -2.02 8.95
N ILE A 262 10.07 -0.76 8.87
CA ILE A 262 8.97 -0.26 9.71
C ILE A 262 7.65 -0.97 9.38
N LEU A 263 7.38 -1.25 8.09
CA LEU A 263 6.19 -2.01 7.69
C LEU A 263 6.12 -3.35 8.42
N PHE A 264 7.19 -4.14 8.38
CA PHE A 264 7.24 -5.45 9.04
C PHE A 264 7.21 -5.36 10.58
N ASP A 265 7.75 -4.29 11.15
CA ASP A 265 7.72 -4.04 12.60
C ASP A 265 6.32 -3.66 13.11
N LEU A 266 5.55 -2.91 12.32
CA LEU A 266 4.27 -2.33 12.74
C LEU A 266 3.04 -3.05 12.20
N TRP A 267 3.16 -3.84 11.11
CA TRP A 267 2.00 -4.51 10.52
C TRP A 267 1.32 -5.45 11.52
N PRO A 268 -0.02 -5.35 11.70
CA PRO A 268 -0.73 -6.21 12.65
C PRO A 268 -0.58 -7.69 12.27
N GLN A 269 -0.10 -8.50 13.19
CA GLN A 269 0.20 -9.93 12.97
C GLN A 269 -1.04 -10.78 12.66
N ASP A 270 -2.24 -10.26 12.91
CA ASP A 270 -3.53 -10.87 12.65
C ASP A 270 -4.14 -10.45 11.29
N VAL A 271 -3.53 -9.52 10.58
CA VAL A 271 -3.92 -9.11 9.22
C VAL A 271 -3.01 -9.77 8.19
N SER A 272 -3.62 -10.46 7.22
CA SER A 272 -2.89 -11.23 6.22
C SER A 272 -2.11 -10.35 5.25
N ILE A 273 -0.93 -10.85 4.81
CA ILE A 273 -0.18 -10.32 3.67
C ILE A 273 -0.04 -11.43 2.63
N VAL A 274 -0.37 -11.12 1.39
CA VAL A 274 -0.09 -11.96 0.22
C VAL A 274 0.89 -11.23 -0.68
N PHE A 275 2.07 -11.82 -0.84
CA PHE A 275 3.12 -11.27 -1.67
C PHE A 275 2.94 -11.72 -3.13
N SER A 276 3.06 -10.76 -4.06
CA SER A 276 3.26 -10.99 -5.49
C SER A 276 4.73 -10.74 -5.78
N PRO A 277 5.59 -11.78 -5.68
CA PRO A 277 7.02 -11.56 -5.74
C PRO A 277 7.51 -11.32 -7.17
N MET A 278 8.70 -10.74 -7.26
CA MET A 278 9.34 -10.32 -8.49
C MET A 278 9.43 -11.45 -9.54
N GLU A 279 9.73 -12.67 -9.11
CA GLU A 279 9.87 -13.84 -10.00
C GLU A 279 8.58 -14.23 -10.72
N VAL A 280 7.41 -13.90 -10.17
CA VAL A 280 6.12 -14.18 -10.83
C VAL A 280 5.91 -13.23 -12.00
N GLY A 281 6.04 -11.94 -11.79
CA GLY A 281 5.90 -10.94 -12.85
C GLY A 281 7.01 -11.02 -13.90
N ASN A 282 8.25 -11.38 -13.51
CA ASN A 282 9.37 -11.57 -14.42
C ASN A 282 9.07 -12.60 -15.53
N ALA A 283 8.21 -13.57 -15.26
CA ALA A 283 7.85 -14.62 -16.20
C ALA A 283 6.79 -14.19 -17.23
N ILE A 284 6.20 -12.99 -17.07
CA ILE A 284 5.10 -12.49 -17.92
C ILE A 284 5.55 -11.17 -18.56
N GLU A 285 5.78 -11.20 -19.87
CA GLU A 285 6.29 -10.04 -20.61
C GLU A 285 5.27 -9.57 -21.64
N TYR A 286 4.90 -8.28 -21.55
CA TYR A 286 4.07 -7.64 -22.56
C TYR A 286 4.95 -6.77 -23.46
N ARG A 287 5.13 -7.20 -24.70
CA ARG A 287 6.06 -6.58 -25.63
C ARG A 287 5.49 -5.31 -26.25
N PRO A 288 6.31 -4.28 -26.48
CA PRO A 288 5.89 -3.00 -27.02
C PRO A 288 5.07 -3.10 -28.31
N GLU A 289 5.55 -3.90 -29.27
CA GLU A 289 4.87 -4.11 -30.54
C GLU A 289 3.48 -4.75 -30.38
N THR A 290 3.33 -5.63 -29.37
CA THR A 290 2.05 -6.26 -29.05
C THR A 290 1.12 -5.27 -28.36
N VAL A 291 1.60 -4.46 -27.40
CA VAL A 291 0.80 -3.39 -26.78
C VAL A 291 0.25 -2.43 -27.81
N ILE A 292 1.11 -1.97 -28.75
CA ILE A 292 0.71 -1.04 -29.80
C ILE A 292 -0.31 -1.67 -30.75
N SER A 293 -0.14 -2.96 -31.08
CA SER A 293 -1.07 -3.66 -31.97
C SER A 293 -2.40 -4.00 -31.31
N ASP A 294 -2.40 -4.33 -30.01
CA ASP A 294 -3.63 -4.62 -29.26
C ASP A 294 -4.48 -3.35 -29.08
N ILE A 295 -3.84 -2.17 -29.03
CA ILE A 295 -4.52 -0.87 -28.94
C ILE A 295 -4.50 -0.18 -30.31
N ASP A 296 -4.89 -0.87 -31.39
CA ASP A 296 -4.87 -0.31 -32.74
C ASP A 296 -6.07 0.61 -33.07
N TRP A 297 -7.16 0.48 -32.29
CA TRP A 297 -8.43 1.18 -32.47
C TRP A 297 -8.37 2.69 -32.16
N THR A 298 -7.32 3.18 -31.48
CA THR A 298 -7.12 4.60 -31.21
C THR A 298 -5.64 4.94 -30.99
N ASP A 299 -5.26 6.18 -31.35
CA ASP A 299 -3.96 6.75 -30.95
C ASP A 299 -4.07 7.57 -29.66
N VAL A 300 -5.29 7.86 -29.21
CA VAL A 300 -5.54 8.60 -27.95
C VAL A 300 -5.80 7.61 -26.83
N HIS A 301 -4.81 6.78 -26.50
CA HIS A 301 -4.84 5.87 -25.37
C HIS A 301 -3.64 6.13 -24.47
N PRO A 302 -3.82 6.31 -23.14
CA PRO A 302 -2.71 6.65 -22.23
C PRO A 302 -1.53 5.69 -22.35
N ILE A 303 -1.78 4.38 -22.24
CA ILE A 303 -0.74 3.35 -22.32
C ILE A 303 -0.07 3.37 -23.70
N LYS A 304 -0.84 3.39 -24.78
CA LYS A 304 -0.27 3.45 -26.14
C LYS A 304 0.62 4.67 -26.32
N GLN A 305 0.21 5.84 -25.81
CA GLN A 305 1.03 7.06 -25.90
C GLN A 305 2.34 6.95 -25.13
N VAL A 306 2.36 6.25 -23.98
CA VAL A 306 3.60 5.94 -23.29
C VAL A 306 4.51 5.09 -24.17
N TYR A 307 4.02 3.99 -24.72
CA TYR A 307 4.80 3.10 -25.60
C TYR A 307 5.26 3.75 -26.90
N MET A 308 4.53 4.74 -27.42
CA MET A 308 4.90 5.46 -28.65
C MET A 308 5.90 6.60 -28.44
N LYS A 309 6.00 7.16 -27.25
CA LYS A 309 6.68 8.45 -27.03
C LYS A 309 7.80 8.40 -25.97
N TYR A 310 7.89 7.32 -25.22
CA TYR A 310 8.92 7.13 -24.21
C TYR A 310 9.72 5.87 -24.56
N ASP A 311 10.91 5.74 -24.00
CA ASP A 311 11.87 4.67 -24.33
C ASP A 311 11.44 3.31 -23.79
N CYS A 312 10.28 2.81 -24.27
CA CYS A 312 9.72 1.51 -23.97
C CYS A 312 10.20 0.43 -24.95
N ASP A 313 11.49 0.42 -25.30
CA ASP A 313 12.03 -0.46 -26.33
C ASP A 313 12.11 -1.93 -25.91
N THR A 314 12.07 -2.20 -24.62
CA THR A 314 12.05 -3.56 -24.05
C THR A 314 10.66 -3.91 -23.57
N GLY A 315 10.32 -5.21 -23.61
CA GLY A 315 9.06 -5.68 -23.07
C GLY A 315 8.94 -5.38 -21.57
N GLN A 316 7.78 -4.89 -21.16
CA GLN A 316 7.48 -4.67 -19.76
C GLN A 316 7.11 -5.99 -19.08
N LYS A 317 7.69 -6.23 -17.93
CA LYS A 317 7.27 -7.32 -17.05
C LYS A 317 6.02 -6.92 -16.28
N MET A 318 5.12 -7.88 -16.07
CA MET A 318 3.78 -7.61 -15.50
C MET A 318 3.77 -7.95 -14.00
N TRP A 319 4.53 -7.21 -13.19
CA TRP A 319 4.60 -7.43 -11.74
C TRP A 319 3.30 -6.99 -11.05
N ASP A 320 2.89 -5.77 -11.25
CA ASP A 320 1.76 -5.10 -10.59
C ASP A 320 0.40 -5.71 -10.95
N PRO A 321 0.13 -6.03 -12.23
CA PRO A 321 -1.11 -6.72 -12.58
C PRO A 321 -1.35 -8.01 -11.82
N MET A 322 -0.31 -8.77 -11.48
CA MET A 322 -0.46 -10.01 -10.70
C MET A 322 -1.03 -9.76 -9.30
N THR A 323 -0.65 -8.65 -8.69
CA THR A 323 -1.17 -8.22 -7.38
C THR A 323 -2.65 -7.88 -7.47
N VAL A 324 -3.03 -7.09 -8.48
CA VAL A 324 -4.41 -6.64 -8.69
C VAL A 324 -5.33 -7.81 -9.07
N ILE A 325 -4.90 -8.69 -9.99
CA ILE A 325 -5.66 -9.89 -10.37
C ILE A 325 -5.94 -10.73 -9.13
N HIS A 326 -4.94 -10.95 -8.28
CA HIS A 326 -5.10 -11.76 -7.07
C HIS A 326 -6.11 -11.12 -6.09
N ALA A 327 -6.00 -9.82 -5.86
CA ALA A 327 -6.90 -9.11 -4.95
C ALA A 327 -8.38 -9.16 -5.38
N VAL A 328 -8.63 -9.22 -6.68
CA VAL A 328 -10.00 -9.20 -7.24
C VAL A 328 -10.53 -10.59 -7.54
N GLU A 329 -9.71 -11.48 -8.09
CA GLU A 329 -10.16 -12.80 -8.55
C GLU A 329 -9.94 -13.92 -7.52
N GLY A 330 -9.11 -13.67 -6.49
CA GLY A 330 -8.89 -14.61 -5.38
C GLY A 330 -7.82 -15.66 -5.66
N ASP A 331 -7.68 -16.58 -4.69
CA ASP A 331 -6.61 -17.57 -4.61
C ASP A 331 -6.64 -18.64 -5.73
N ASP A 332 -7.82 -18.92 -6.29
CA ASP A 332 -8.01 -20.05 -7.20
C ASP A 332 -7.15 -19.99 -8.49
N LEU A 333 -6.73 -18.79 -8.87
CA LEU A 333 -5.87 -18.57 -10.04
C LEU A 333 -4.37 -18.74 -9.75
N PHE A 334 -3.98 -18.80 -8.48
CA PHE A 334 -2.58 -18.72 -8.08
C PHE A 334 -2.12 -19.99 -7.34
N SER A 335 -0.90 -20.42 -7.62
CA SER A 335 -0.21 -21.36 -6.75
C SER A 335 0.43 -20.60 -5.60
N LEU A 336 -0.01 -20.86 -4.38
CA LEU A 336 0.47 -20.13 -3.20
C LEU A 336 1.38 -20.99 -2.33
N SER A 337 2.22 -20.31 -1.53
CA SER A 337 2.93 -20.97 -0.43
C SER A 337 1.95 -21.51 0.61
N GLU A 338 2.40 -22.35 1.49
CA GLU A 338 1.76 -22.57 2.78
C GLU A 338 1.73 -21.25 3.60
N HIS A 339 1.00 -21.25 4.69
CA HIS A 339 1.03 -20.14 5.65
C HIS A 339 2.40 -20.03 6.33
N GLY A 340 2.85 -18.80 6.59
CA GLY A 340 4.14 -18.55 7.20
C GLY A 340 4.30 -17.12 7.69
N ILE A 341 5.54 -16.77 7.98
CA ILE A 341 5.99 -15.45 8.39
C ILE A 341 7.11 -15.04 7.43
N VAL A 342 6.98 -13.86 6.86
CA VAL A 342 8.06 -13.20 6.09
C VAL A 342 8.76 -12.22 7.01
N THR A 343 10.08 -12.26 6.98
CA THR A 343 10.97 -11.30 7.67
C THR A 343 11.98 -10.75 6.67
N LEU A 344 12.63 -9.66 7.03
CA LEU A 344 13.70 -9.07 6.23
C LEU A 344 15.07 -9.43 6.81
N THR A 345 16.05 -9.65 5.92
CA THR A 345 17.47 -9.73 6.29
C THR A 345 18.03 -8.32 6.54
N SER A 346 19.28 -8.23 7.00
CA SER A 346 19.99 -6.95 7.11
C SER A 346 20.24 -6.25 5.76
N THR A 347 20.06 -6.96 4.65
CA THR A 347 20.15 -6.44 3.29
C THR A 347 18.76 -6.24 2.66
N ILE A 348 17.70 -6.28 3.46
CA ILE A 348 16.29 -6.11 3.05
C ILE A 348 15.77 -7.20 2.11
N ALA A 349 16.49 -8.30 1.97
CA ALA A 349 15.98 -9.47 1.26
C ALA A 349 14.90 -10.18 2.09
N THR A 350 13.89 -10.75 1.44
CA THR A 350 12.78 -11.44 2.08
C THR A 350 13.14 -12.88 2.44
N VAL A 351 12.78 -13.29 3.65
CA VAL A 351 12.93 -14.67 4.12
C VAL A 351 11.57 -15.20 4.59
N PHE A 352 11.13 -16.29 3.99
CA PHE A 352 9.89 -16.96 4.38
C PHE A 352 10.17 -18.13 5.33
N THR A 353 9.46 -18.16 6.44
CA THR A 353 9.48 -19.26 7.40
C THR A 353 8.07 -19.86 7.52
N PRO A 354 7.87 -21.15 7.18
CA PRO A 354 6.59 -21.83 7.37
C PRO A 354 6.11 -21.76 8.82
N SER A 355 4.81 -21.44 9.01
CA SER A 355 4.20 -21.34 10.33
C SER A 355 2.69 -21.52 10.24
N ALA A 356 2.13 -22.47 10.98
CA ALA A 356 0.69 -22.72 10.99
C ALA A 356 -0.13 -21.53 11.54
N THR A 357 0.48 -20.64 12.30
CA THR A 357 -0.14 -19.42 12.85
C THR A 357 0.24 -18.16 12.07
N GLY A 358 1.13 -18.28 11.11
CA GLY A 358 1.54 -17.17 10.24
C GLY A 358 0.39 -16.71 9.33
N ARG A 359 0.41 -15.43 8.96
CA ARG A 359 -0.60 -14.82 8.10
C ARG A 359 -0.04 -14.34 6.77
N HIS A 360 1.22 -14.69 6.48
CA HIS A 360 1.86 -14.35 5.22
C HIS A 360 1.84 -15.53 4.27
N ARG A 361 1.61 -15.24 3.00
CA ARG A 361 1.72 -16.19 1.88
C ARG A 361 2.35 -15.47 0.69
N TYR A 362 2.92 -16.20 -0.23
CA TYR A 362 3.42 -15.64 -1.49
C TYR A 362 2.97 -16.48 -2.69
N GLN A 363 2.80 -15.81 -3.84
CA GLN A 363 2.54 -16.44 -5.13
C GLN A 363 3.80 -17.18 -5.58
N LYS A 364 3.63 -18.42 -6.03
CA LYS A 364 4.70 -19.21 -6.67
C LYS A 364 4.72 -18.94 -8.16
N PRO A 365 5.89 -19.00 -8.82
CA PRO A 365 5.97 -18.94 -10.27
C PRO A 365 5.04 -19.95 -10.93
N GLY A 366 4.32 -19.52 -11.96
CA GLY A 366 3.42 -20.36 -12.74
C GLY A 366 4.16 -21.21 -13.79
N THR A 367 3.38 -22.06 -14.49
CA THR A 367 3.86 -22.72 -15.70
C THR A 367 3.86 -21.76 -16.89
N PRO A 368 4.55 -22.06 -18.00
CA PRO A 368 4.47 -21.25 -19.22
C PRO A 368 3.01 -21.01 -19.67
N GLU A 369 2.16 -22.03 -19.61
CA GLU A 369 0.75 -21.94 -20.01
C GLU A 369 -0.05 -21.01 -19.07
N TRP A 370 0.29 -21.02 -17.79
CA TRP A 370 -0.29 -20.08 -16.82
C TRP A 370 0.17 -18.64 -17.09
N ASN A 371 1.46 -18.44 -17.41
CA ASN A 371 2.01 -17.14 -17.75
C ASN A 371 1.33 -16.56 -19.00
N ASP A 372 1.13 -17.39 -20.05
CA ASP A 372 0.42 -16.99 -21.26
C ASP A 372 -1.04 -16.64 -20.95
N MET A 373 -1.73 -17.43 -20.13
CA MET A 373 -3.10 -17.13 -19.69
C MET A 373 -3.20 -15.81 -18.94
N MET A 374 -2.23 -15.50 -18.06
CA MET A 374 -2.21 -14.23 -17.33
C MET A 374 -1.93 -13.04 -18.25
N LEU A 375 -1.03 -13.19 -19.21
CA LEU A 375 -0.78 -12.18 -20.23
C LEU A 375 -2.05 -11.91 -21.06
N GLU A 376 -2.71 -12.95 -21.54
CA GLU A 376 -3.97 -12.83 -22.29
C GLU A 376 -5.07 -12.12 -21.46
N LYS A 377 -5.11 -12.38 -20.16
CA LYS A 377 -6.04 -11.74 -19.25
C LYS A 377 -5.78 -10.21 -19.15
N ILE A 378 -4.52 -9.78 -19.16
CA ILE A 378 -4.15 -8.35 -19.19
C ILE A 378 -4.50 -7.76 -20.56
N ARG A 379 -4.15 -8.44 -21.65
CA ARG A 379 -4.38 -8.02 -23.02
C ARG A 379 -5.87 -7.81 -23.33
N ALA A 380 -6.74 -8.65 -22.73
CA ALA A 380 -8.18 -8.61 -22.97
C ALA A 380 -8.84 -7.25 -22.68
N TYR A 381 -8.16 -6.34 -21.99
CA TYR A 381 -8.63 -4.99 -21.70
C TYR A 381 -8.10 -3.93 -22.68
N ASN A 382 -7.33 -4.33 -23.68
CA ASN A 382 -6.75 -3.43 -24.67
C ASN A 382 -7.50 -3.42 -26.04
N PHE A 383 -8.52 -4.24 -26.19
CA PHE A 383 -9.30 -4.38 -27.42
C PHE A 383 -10.59 -3.59 -27.41
#